data_73d8b781c2a053427aba6ef8710da99e
#
_entry.id   73d8b781c2a053427aba6ef8710da99e
#
_cell.length_a   1.000
_cell.length_b   1.000
_cell.length_c   1.000
_cell.angle_alpha   90.00
_cell.angle_beta   90.00
_cell.angle_gamma   90.00
#
_symmetry.space_group_name_H-M   'P 1'
#
loop_
_entity.id
_entity.type
_entity.pdbx_description
1 polymer ?
#
loop_
_entity_poly.entity_id
_entity_poly.type
_entity_poly.pdbx_seq_one_letter_code
_entity_poly.pdbx_strand_id
1 'polypeptide(L)'
;NATGVGRRIGDMIHETELFSRFSAHYHFRVRFCNPYSGWEKGNVENKVGYLRRNHLVPIPRFDDLTEQNKQFLVCCETDMQREHYEDGNGRFIRELFEEDVAHLRPLPSVPFDTANYITAKTDKYGKFTLDAGKHRYSASPVFCESIVNLKITSVSVTVLDQDMHEIVRHKRLYGSDHESMDWVP
;
A
#
# COMPACT_ATOMS: atom_id res chain seq x y z
N ASN A 1 -15.02 -1.01 -6.50
CA ASN A 1 -13.74 -0.53 -5.97
C ASN A 1 -12.75 -0.34 -7.12
N ALA A 2 -12.37 0.89 -7.41
CA ALA A 2 -11.49 1.26 -8.53
C ALA A 2 -10.08 0.63 -8.44
N THR A 3 -9.66 0.14 -7.28
CA THR A 3 -8.35 -0.50 -7.10
C THR A 3 -8.33 -1.94 -7.60
N GLY A 4 -9.40 -2.68 -7.40
CA GLY A 4 -9.46 -4.11 -7.76
C GLY A 4 -10.20 -4.38 -9.07
N VAL A 5 -11.15 -3.52 -9.46
CA VAL A 5 -11.98 -3.70 -10.65
C VAL A 5 -11.59 -2.67 -11.70
N GLY A 6 -11.01 -3.14 -12.80
CA GLY A 6 -10.67 -2.31 -13.94
C GLY A 6 -11.90 -2.01 -14.80
N ARG A 7 -12.73 -3.04 -15.09
CA ARG A 7 -13.94 -2.91 -15.90
C ARG A 7 -14.98 -3.96 -15.51
N ARG A 8 -16.25 -3.61 -15.62
CA ARG A 8 -17.38 -4.55 -15.52
C ARG A 8 -18.22 -4.51 -16.79
N ILE A 9 -18.53 -5.68 -17.33
CA ILE A 9 -19.39 -5.83 -18.50
C ILE A 9 -20.46 -6.87 -18.15
N GLY A 10 -21.68 -6.42 -17.83
CA GLY A 10 -22.70 -7.29 -17.28
C GLY A 10 -22.21 -7.94 -15.98
N ASP A 11 -22.24 -9.27 -15.95
CA ASP A 11 -21.76 -10.07 -14.79
C ASP A 11 -20.24 -10.34 -14.84
N MET A 12 -19.59 -10.07 -15.96
CA MET A 12 -18.15 -10.27 -16.09
C MET A 12 -17.38 -9.11 -15.45
N ILE A 13 -16.47 -9.45 -14.55
CA ILE A 13 -15.61 -8.50 -13.86
C ILE A 13 -14.17 -8.72 -14.37
N HIS A 14 -13.58 -7.66 -14.92
CA HIS A 14 -12.16 -7.64 -15.25
C HIS A 14 -11.42 -6.94 -14.14
N GLU A 15 -10.53 -7.67 -13.49
CA GLU A 15 -9.64 -7.13 -12.47
C GLU A 15 -8.63 -6.15 -13.07
N THR A 16 -8.11 -5.24 -12.26
CA THR A 16 -6.91 -4.50 -12.65
C THR A 16 -5.71 -5.46 -12.69
N GLU A 17 -4.76 -5.22 -13.58
CA GLU A 17 -3.56 -6.05 -13.73
C GLU A 17 -2.82 -6.21 -12.39
N LEU A 18 -2.63 -5.11 -11.68
CA LEU A 18 -1.97 -5.11 -10.36
C LEU A 18 -2.71 -5.99 -9.36
N PHE A 19 -4.04 -5.94 -9.33
CA PHE A 19 -4.83 -6.74 -8.40
C PHE A 19 -4.84 -8.22 -8.77
N SER A 20 -4.89 -8.53 -10.05
CA SER A 20 -4.77 -9.93 -10.53
C SER A 20 -3.41 -10.53 -10.18
N ARG A 21 -2.31 -9.78 -10.35
CA ARG A 21 -0.97 -10.20 -9.92
C ARG A 21 -0.88 -10.38 -8.41
N PHE A 22 -1.51 -9.50 -7.63
CA PHE A 22 -1.55 -9.59 -6.17
C PHE A 22 -2.30 -10.85 -5.70
N SER A 23 -3.48 -11.13 -6.27
CA SER A 23 -4.26 -12.33 -5.92
C SER A 23 -3.55 -13.63 -6.31
N ALA A 24 -2.87 -13.63 -7.47
CA ALA A 24 -2.04 -14.76 -7.91
C ALA A 24 -0.82 -14.98 -7.00
N HIS A 25 -0.14 -13.90 -6.56
CA HIS A 25 1.02 -13.99 -5.70
C HIS A 25 0.71 -14.61 -4.33
N TYR A 26 -0.42 -14.24 -3.73
CA TYR A 26 -0.86 -14.77 -2.43
C TYR A 26 -1.81 -15.96 -2.53
N HIS A 27 -2.13 -16.42 -3.74
CA HIS A 27 -2.97 -17.60 -4.01
C HIS A 27 -4.34 -17.57 -3.33
N PHE A 28 -5.01 -16.42 -3.30
CA PHE A 28 -6.37 -16.31 -2.79
C PHE A 28 -7.40 -16.10 -3.93
N ARG A 29 -8.63 -16.50 -3.67
CA ARG A 29 -9.74 -16.28 -4.59
C ARG A 29 -10.44 -14.97 -4.25
N VAL A 30 -10.77 -14.21 -5.30
CA VAL A 30 -11.47 -12.94 -5.17
C VAL A 30 -12.98 -13.17 -5.33
N ARG A 31 -13.76 -12.54 -4.46
CA ARG A 31 -15.20 -12.45 -4.61
C ARG A 31 -15.59 -10.97 -4.59
N PHE A 32 -16.19 -10.53 -5.67
CA PHE A 32 -16.66 -9.15 -5.79
C PHE A 32 -18.12 -9.05 -5.37
N CYS A 33 -18.43 -8.04 -4.57
CA CYS A 33 -19.80 -7.69 -4.22
C CYS A 33 -20.51 -7.07 -5.43
N ASN A 34 -21.83 -7.16 -5.42
CA ASN A 34 -22.67 -6.52 -6.44
C ASN A 34 -22.58 -4.99 -6.33
N PRO A 35 -22.79 -4.25 -7.43
CA PRO A 35 -22.92 -2.81 -7.39
C PRO A 35 -24.07 -2.41 -6.45
N TYR A 36 -23.86 -1.35 -5.67
CA TYR A 36 -24.83 -0.81 -4.72
C TYR A 36 -25.27 -1.76 -3.59
N SER A 37 -24.61 -2.91 -3.42
CA SER A 37 -24.90 -3.89 -2.39
C SER A 37 -24.01 -3.69 -1.16
N GLY A 38 -24.17 -2.56 -0.46
CA GLY A 38 -23.39 -2.21 0.75
C GLY A 38 -23.55 -3.25 1.86
N TRP A 39 -24.73 -3.90 1.97
CA TRP A 39 -24.99 -4.95 2.97
C TRP A 39 -24.08 -6.18 2.83
N GLU A 40 -23.54 -6.47 1.65
CA GLU A 40 -22.59 -7.57 1.45
C GLU A 40 -21.23 -7.29 2.13
N LYS A 41 -20.98 -6.04 2.58
CA LYS A 41 -19.77 -5.58 3.26
C LYS A 41 -20.03 -5.14 4.71
N GLY A 42 -21.21 -5.41 5.25
CA GLY A 42 -21.67 -4.85 6.52
C GLY A 42 -20.64 -4.98 7.66
N ASN A 43 -19.99 -6.13 7.79
CA ASN A 43 -19.00 -6.35 8.85
C ASN A 43 -17.77 -5.43 8.70
N VAL A 44 -17.26 -5.21 7.48
CA VAL A 44 -16.10 -4.33 7.25
C VAL A 44 -16.47 -2.87 7.52
N GLU A 45 -17.63 -2.41 7.06
CA GLU A 45 -18.10 -1.04 7.29
C GLU A 45 -18.36 -0.77 8.77
N ASN A 46 -18.98 -1.72 9.47
CA ASN A 46 -19.18 -1.65 10.92
C ASN A 46 -17.84 -1.58 11.67
N LYS A 47 -16.85 -2.39 11.28
CA LYS A 47 -15.52 -2.35 11.90
C LYS A 47 -14.80 -1.03 11.66
N VAL A 48 -14.88 -0.46 10.47
CA VAL A 48 -14.32 0.88 10.20
C VAL A 48 -14.98 1.94 11.09
N GLY A 49 -16.32 1.89 11.24
CA GLY A 49 -17.04 2.78 12.14
C GLY A 49 -16.63 2.60 13.60
N TYR A 50 -16.44 1.36 14.03
CA TYR A 50 -15.96 1.03 15.37
C TYR A 50 -14.57 1.60 15.63
N LEU A 51 -13.60 1.34 14.75
CA LEU A 51 -12.23 1.83 14.90
C LEU A 51 -12.16 3.36 14.95
N ARG A 52 -12.92 4.04 14.09
CA ARG A 52 -13.00 5.50 14.10
C ARG A 52 -13.49 6.05 15.44
N ARG A 53 -14.55 5.49 16.00
CA ARG A 53 -15.12 5.96 17.26
C ARG A 53 -14.23 5.67 18.47
N ASN A 54 -13.54 4.54 18.48
CA ASN A 54 -12.79 4.09 19.65
C ASN A 54 -11.31 4.53 19.63
N HIS A 55 -10.72 4.72 18.45
CA HIS A 55 -9.29 5.03 18.34
C HIS A 55 -8.99 6.39 17.68
N LEU A 56 -9.98 7.02 17.03
CA LEU A 56 -9.79 8.32 16.37
C LEU A 56 -10.67 9.43 16.98
N VAL A 57 -11.19 9.22 18.19
CA VAL A 57 -11.95 10.24 18.94
C VAL A 57 -11.37 10.31 20.37
N PRO A 58 -10.85 11.49 20.80
CA PRO A 58 -10.64 12.69 20.00
C PRO A 58 -9.65 12.48 18.85
N ILE A 59 -9.70 13.32 17.83
CA ILE A 59 -8.78 13.21 16.68
C ILE A 59 -7.33 13.21 17.18
N PRO A 60 -6.54 12.15 16.94
CA PRO A 60 -5.18 12.08 17.44
C PRO A 60 -4.30 13.16 16.79
N ARG A 61 -3.42 13.74 17.59
CA ARG A 61 -2.37 14.65 17.11
C ARG A 61 -1.04 13.92 17.26
N PHE A 62 -0.25 13.87 16.21
CA PHE A 62 1.03 13.16 16.17
C PHE A 62 1.99 13.86 15.21
N ASP A 63 3.26 13.81 15.53
CA ASP A 63 4.34 14.36 14.69
C ASP A 63 4.95 13.30 13.77
N ASP A 64 4.90 12.02 14.16
CA ASP A 64 5.38 10.88 13.39
C ASP A 64 4.27 9.86 13.11
N LEU A 65 3.95 9.71 11.83
CA LEU A 65 2.96 8.74 11.34
C LEU A 65 3.38 7.29 11.61
N THR A 66 4.67 6.99 11.59
CA THR A 66 5.19 5.64 11.84
C THR A 66 4.93 5.23 13.28
N GLU A 67 5.19 6.13 14.22
CA GLU A 67 4.93 5.87 15.63
C GLU A 67 3.43 5.77 15.93
N GLN A 68 2.63 6.63 15.32
CA GLN A 68 1.17 6.55 15.43
C GLN A 68 0.61 5.24 14.90
N ASN A 69 1.15 4.72 13.80
CA ASN A 69 0.74 3.42 13.25
C ASN A 69 1.10 2.25 14.18
N LYS A 70 2.24 2.30 14.88
CA LYS A 70 2.57 1.31 15.91
C LYS A 70 1.56 1.31 17.06
N GLN A 71 1.17 2.49 17.53
CA GLN A 71 0.16 2.63 18.57
C GLN A 71 -1.20 2.08 18.11
N PHE A 72 -1.62 2.33 16.87
CA PHE A 72 -2.83 1.74 16.33
C PHE A 72 -2.75 0.22 16.24
N LEU A 73 -1.60 -0.34 15.90
CA LEU A 73 -1.41 -1.79 15.89
C LEU A 73 -1.62 -2.38 17.30
N VAL A 74 -1.03 -1.78 18.34
CA VAL A 74 -1.23 -2.19 19.74
C VAL A 74 -2.72 -2.11 20.12
N CYS A 75 -3.42 -1.04 19.73
CA CYS A 75 -4.86 -0.93 19.96
C CYS A 75 -5.65 -2.06 19.28
N CYS A 76 -5.31 -2.41 18.04
CA CYS A 76 -5.94 -3.51 17.32
C CYS A 76 -5.66 -4.87 17.97
N GLU A 77 -4.45 -5.11 18.45
CA GLU A 77 -4.07 -6.33 19.16
C GLU A 77 -4.79 -6.45 20.51
N THR A 78 -4.94 -5.34 21.22
CA THR A 78 -5.71 -5.29 22.47
C THR A 78 -7.19 -5.57 22.22
N ASP A 79 -7.74 -5.04 21.12
CA ASP A 79 -9.15 -5.25 20.75
C ASP A 79 -9.46 -6.74 20.45
N MET A 80 -8.46 -7.56 20.12
CA MET A 80 -8.63 -9.00 19.94
C MET A 80 -8.90 -9.75 21.25
N GLN A 81 -8.69 -9.12 22.41
CA GLN A 81 -8.96 -9.71 23.72
C GLN A 81 -10.42 -9.57 24.18
N ARG A 82 -11.28 -8.96 23.38
CA ARG A 82 -12.71 -8.90 23.68
C ARG A 82 -13.45 -10.12 23.15
N GLU A 83 -14.59 -10.42 23.75
CA GLU A 83 -15.48 -11.48 23.29
C GLU A 83 -16.03 -11.19 21.88
N HIS A 84 -16.19 -12.24 21.11
CA HIS A 84 -16.82 -12.17 19.79
C HIS A 84 -18.33 -12.09 19.93
N TYR A 85 -18.94 -11.06 19.37
CA TYR A 85 -20.35 -10.74 19.59
C TYR A 85 -21.35 -11.73 18.97
N GLU A 86 -20.94 -12.51 17.95
CA GLU A 86 -21.79 -13.50 17.26
C GLU A 86 -21.53 -14.94 17.70
N ASP A 87 -20.44 -15.22 18.39
CA ASP A 87 -20.09 -16.61 18.72
C ASP A 87 -21.01 -17.24 19.78
N GLY A 88 -21.59 -16.41 20.65
CA GLY A 88 -22.54 -16.85 21.68
C GLY A 88 -21.98 -17.73 22.79
N ASN A 89 -20.70 -18.13 22.71
CA ASN A 89 -20.01 -19.03 23.64
C ASN A 89 -19.00 -18.29 24.55
N GLY A 90 -18.92 -16.97 24.46
CA GLY A 90 -17.99 -16.15 25.25
C GLY A 90 -16.53 -16.28 24.83
N ARG A 91 -16.27 -16.82 23.63
CA ARG A 91 -14.89 -16.94 23.12
C ARG A 91 -14.33 -15.58 22.69
N PHE A 92 -13.04 -15.40 22.90
CA PHE A 92 -12.33 -14.19 22.48
C PHE A 92 -12.04 -14.19 20.97
N ILE A 93 -12.01 -12.99 20.39
CA ILE A 93 -11.67 -12.84 18.96
C ILE A 93 -10.28 -13.44 18.65
N ARG A 94 -9.33 -13.35 19.59
CA ARG A 94 -8.00 -13.96 19.45
C ARG A 94 -8.05 -15.47 19.29
N GLU A 95 -8.86 -16.17 20.09
CA GLU A 95 -9.00 -17.63 20.02
C GLU A 95 -9.54 -18.07 18.65
N LEU A 96 -10.57 -17.38 18.16
CA LEU A 96 -11.14 -17.64 16.84
C LEU A 96 -10.15 -17.35 15.72
N PHE A 97 -9.37 -16.27 15.86
CA PHE A 97 -8.33 -15.93 14.90
C PHE A 97 -7.20 -16.97 14.84
N GLU A 98 -6.79 -17.53 16.00
CA GLU A 98 -5.77 -18.58 16.06
C GLU A 98 -6.26 -19.89 15.41
N GLU A 99 -7.53 -20.22 15.56
CA GLU A 99 -8.17 -21.34 14.83
C GLU A 99 -8.11 -21.08 13.31
N ASP A 100 -8.45 -19.88 12.86
CA ASP A 100 -8.41 -19.51 11.44
C ASP A 100 -6.97 -19.56 10.88
N VAL A 101 -5.99 -19.04 11.64
CA VAL A 101 -4.57 -19.04 11.24
C VAL A 101 -4.04 -20.44 10.99
N ALA A 102 -4.47 -21.42 11.78
CA ALA A 102 -4.07 -22.83 11.59
C ALA A 102 -4.50 -23.42 10.23
N HIS A 103 -5.51 -22.84 9.60
CA HIS A 103 -6.03 -23.25 8.28
C HIS A 103 -5.51 -22.36 7.13
N LEU A 104 -4.80 -21.27 7.42
CA LEU A 104 -4.23 -20.40 6.40
C LEU A 104 -3.01 -21.06 5.73
N ARG A 105 -2.81 -20.72 4.47
CA ARG A 105 -1.59 -21.10 3.75
C ARG A 105 -0.42 -20.27 4.24
N PRO A 106 0.81 -20.80 4.23
CA PRO A 106 1.99 -20.00 4.52
C PRO A 106 2.12 -18.85 3.52
N LEU A 107 2.56 -17.70 4.01
CA LEU A 107 2.84 -16.57 3.15
C LEU A 107 4.06 -16.84 2.26
N PRO A 108 4.10 -16.31 1.02
CA PRO A 108 5.30 -16.34 0.20
C PRO A 108 6.50 -15.73 0.94
N SER A 109 7.68 -16.27 0.73
CA SER A 109 8.92 -15.79 1.35
C SER A 109 9.29 -14.36 0.93
N VAL A 110 8.85 -13.96 -0.27
CA VAL A 110 9.05 -12.61 -0.79
C VAL A 110 7.70 -11.89 -0.80
N PRO A 111 7.57 -10.73 -0.16
CA PRO A 111 6.35 -9.93 -0.21
C PRO A 111 6.03 -9.48 -1.65
N PHE A 112 4.76 -9.26 -1.94
CA PHE A 112 4.33 -8.69 -3.22
C PHE A 112 4.94 -7.30 -3.43
N ASP A 113 5.61 -7.11 -4.57
CA ASP A 113 6.17 -5.80 -4.92
C ASP A 113 5.06 -4.84 -5.36
N THR A 114 4.79 -3.85 -4.54
CA THR A 114 3.79 -2.80 -4.78
C THR A 114 4.37 -1.57 -5.49
N ALA A 115 5.64 -1.61 -5.88
CA ALA A 115 6.28 -0.49 -6.54
C ALA A 115 5.69 -0.27 -7.94
N ASN A 116 5.61 1.00 -8.31
CA ASN A 116 5.32 1.41 -9.68
C ASN A 116 6.63 1.61 -10.44
N TYR A 117 6.77 0.95 -11.58
CA TYR A 117 7.93 1.06 -12.44
C TYR A 117 7.58 1.93 -13.65
N ILE A 118 8.31 3.03 -13.81
CA ILE A 118 8.16 3.96 -14.94
C ILE A 118 9.54 4.36 -15.46
N THR A 119 9.56 4.95 -16.64
CA THR A 119 10.76 5.61 -17.17
C THR A 119 10.66 7.12 -17.03
N ALA A 120 11.76 7.78 -16.83
CA ALA A 120 11.85 9.25 -16.85
C ALA A 120 13.03 9.71 -17.69
N LYS A 121 12.85 10.86 -18.36
CA LYS A 121 13.94 11.55 -19.06
C LYS A 121 14.60 12.52 -18.09
N THR A 122 15.92 12.48 -18.03
CA THR A 122 16.74 13.42 -17.26
C THR A 122 17.07 14.66 -18.10
N ASP A 123 17.26 15.77 -17.43
CA ASP A 123 17.77 17.02 -18.03
C ASP A 123 19.31 17.00 -18.18
N LYS A 124 19.86 18.10 -18.69
CA LYS A 124 21.32 18.30 -18.87
C LYS A 124 22.13 18.24 -17.56
N TYR A 125 21.47 18.22 -16.42
CA TYR A 125 22.10 18.11 -15.10
C TYR A 125 21.84 16.75 -14.44
N GLY A 126 21.27 15.79 -15.14
CA GLY A 126 20.90 14.49 -14.59
C GLY A 126 19.72 14.54 -13.60
N LYS A 127 18.82 15.52 -13.74
CA LYS A 127 17.63 15.67 -12.90
C LYS A 127 16.38 15.24 -13.67
N PHE A 128 15.39 14.75 -12.95
CA PHE A 128 14.06 14.44 -13.49
C PHE A 128 12.96 14.93 -12.55
N THR A 129 11.73 14.99 -13.03
CA THR A 129 10.57 15.45 -12.26
C THR A 129 9.50 14.41 -12.21
N LEU A 130 8.76 14.40 -11.11
CA LEU A 130 7.55 13.59 -10.89
C LEU A 130 6.37 14.50 -10.53
N ASP A 131 5.17 13.89 -10.47
CA ASP A 131 3.93 14.54 -10.04
C ASP A 131 3.64 15.84 -10.81
N ALA A 132 3.68 15.75 -12.16
CA ALA A 132 3.50 16.87 -13.08
C ALA A 132 4.48 18.04 -12.85
N GLY A 133 5.73 17.72 -12.49
CA GLY A 133 6.79 18.71 -12.31
C GLY A 133 6.88 19.31 -10.90
N LYS A 134 6.06 18.86 -9.96
CA LYS A 134 6.08 19.40 -8.58
C LYS A 134 7.32 19.00 -7.79
N HIS A 135 7.81 17.78 -7.98
CA HIS A 135 8.91 17.21 -7.22
C HIS A 135 10.06 16.88 -8.15
N ARG A 136 11.26 17.37 -7.82
CA ARG A 136 12.47 17.18 -8.60
C ARG A 136 13.47 16.31 -7.86
N TYR A 137 14.10 15.40 -8.58
CA TYR A 137 15.09 14.45 -8.06
C TYR A 137 16.33 14.43 -8.92
N SER A 138 17.48 14.08 -8.34
CA SER A 138 18.69 13.75 -9.11
C SER A 138 18.71 12.28 -9.49
N ALA A 139 19.26 11.95 -10.66
CA ALA A 139 19.67 10.59 -10.99
C ALA A 139 21.18 10.42 -10.69
N SER A 140 21.99 10.90 -11.56
CA SER A 140 23.45 11.06 -11.44
C SER A 140 23.89 11.90 -12.62
N PRO A 141 24.97 12.70 -12.54
CA PRO A 141 25.49 13.44 -13.68
C PRO A 141 25.87 12.56 -14.89
N VAL A 142 26.17 11.28 -14.66
CA VAL A 142 26.45 10.31 -15.73
C VAL A 142 25.23 10.05 -16.62
N PHE A 143 24.03 10.23 -16.09
CA PHE A 143 22.77 10.04 -16.80
C PHE A 143 22.15 11.36 -17.29
N CYS A 144 22.96 12.33 -17.69
CA CYS A 144 22.46 13.55 -18.32
C CYS A 144 21.78 13.25 -19.66
N GLU A 145 20.64 13.91 -19.93
CA GLU A 145 19.85 13.78 -21.17
C GLU A 145 19.51 12.34 -21.56
N SER A 146 19.44 11.45 -20.58
CA SER A 146 19.22 10.01 -20.72
C SER A 146 17.83 9.60 -20.29
N ILE A 147 17.48 8.35 -20.55
CA ILE A 147 16.28 7.70 -19.97
C ILE A 147 16.75 6.79 -18.85
N VAL A 148 16.14 6.94 -17.68
CA VAL A 148 16.39 6.11 -16.51
C VAL A 148 15.11 5.37 -16.11
N ASN A 149 15.25 4.19 -15.50
CA ASN A 149 14.16 3.47 -14.91
C ASN A 149 13.96 3.96 -13.47
N LEU A 150 12.71 4.07 -13.06
CA LEU A 150 12.34 4.47 -11.70
C LEU A 150 11.49 3.39 -11.04
N LYS A 151 11.89 3.00 -9.84
CA LYS A 151 11.06 2.21 -8.91
C LYS A 151 10.48 3.15 -7.87
N ILE A 152 9.16 3.35 -7.89
CA ILE A 152 8.46 4.29 -7.04
C ILE A 152 7.59 3.51 -6.04
N THR A 153 7.85 3.72 -4.76
CA THR A 153 7.04 3.23 -3.65
C THR A 153 6.29 4.38 -2.98
N SER A 154 5.53 4.09 -1.92
CA SER A 154 4.92 5.14 -1.08
C SER A 154 5.94 5.97 -0.30
N VAL A 155 7.16 5.48 -0.09
CA VAL A 155 8.16 6.11 0.77
C VAL A 155 9.46 6.49 0.04
N SER A 156 9.71 5.92 -1.14
CA SER A 156 10.97 6.12 -1.87
C SER A 156 10.79 6.23 -3.38
N VAL A 157 11.71 6.92 -4.01
CA VAL A 157 11.97 6.94 -5.45
C VAL A 157 13.38 6.44 -5.66
N THR A 158 13.50 5.27 -6.29
CA THR A 158 14.81 4.66 -6.60
C THR A 158 15.06 4.78 -8.09
N VAL A 159 16.18 5.33 -8.46
CA VAL A 159 16.66 5.39 -9.85
C VAL A 159 17.42 4.11 -10.13
N LEU A 160 17.11 3.49 -11.27
CA LEU A 160 17.71 2.23 -11.71
C LEU A 160 18.35 2.43 -13.08
N ASP A 161 19.43 1.70 -13.32
CA ASP A 161 20.05 1.61 -14.64
C ASP A 161 19.26 0.72 -15.61
N GLN A 162 19.82 0.43 -16.77
CA GLN A 162 19.21 -0.44 -17.79
C GLN A 162 19.12 -1.90 -17.32
N ASP A 163 20.02 -2.33 -16.43
CA ASP A 163 20.08 -3.67 -15.86
C ASP A 163 19.29 -3.79 -14.54
N MET A 164 18.51 -2.74 -14.20
CA MET A 164 17.70 -2.65 -12.99
C MET A 164 18.50 -2.61 -11.68
N HIS A 165 19.79 -2.25 -11.72
CA HIS A 165 20.57 -1.98 -10.52
C HIS A 165 20.28 -0.60 -9.98
N GLU A 166 20.29 -0.48 -8.65
CA GLU A 166 20.07 0.78 -7.96
C GLU A 166 21.25 1.75 -8.18
N ILE A 167 20.94 2.95 -8.69
CA ILE A 167 21.91 4.04 -8.86
C ILE A 167 21.84 4.95 -7.64
N VAL A 168 20.65 5.45 -7.33
CA VAL A 168 20.40 6.35 -6.19
C VAL A 168 18.98 6.16 -5.68
N ARG A 169 18.80 6.32 -4.36
CA ARG A 169 17.51 6.23 -3.69
C ARG A 169 17.19 7.51 -2.94
N HIS A 170 16.06 8.10 -3.25
CA HIS A 170 15.51 9.26 -2.59
C HIS A 170 14.35 8.90 -1.68
N LYS A 171 14.15 9.66 -0.60
CA LYS A 171 12.88 9.71 0.08
C LYS A 171 11.85 10.32 -0.87
N ARG A 172 10.66 9.71 -0.99
CA ARG A 172 9.61 10.28 -1.82
C ARG A 172 9.12 11.60 -1.24
N LEU A 173 9.06 12.62 -2.08
CA LEU A 173 8.60 13.95 -1.72
C LEU A 173 7.08 14.02 -1.80
N TYR A 174 6.49 14.82 -0.91
CA TYR A 174 5.06 15.10 -0.85
C TYR A 174 4.82 16.56 -0.45
N GLY A 175 3.64 17.06 -0.78
CA GLY A 175 3.21 18.38 -0.35
C GLY A 175 4.06 19.51 -0.91
N SER A 176 4.69 20.29 -0.01
CA SER A 176 5.51 21.47 -0.34
C SER A 176 6.98 21.18 -0.56
N ASP A 177 7.43 19.95 -0.36
CA ASP A 177 8.84 19.59 -0.61
C ASP A 177 9.10 19.55 -2.10
N HIS A 178 10.07 20.33 -2.59
CA HIS A 178 10.25 20.49 -4.04
C HIS A 178 11.40 19.70 -4.61
N GLU A 179 12.47 19.47 -3.86
CA GLU A 179 13.69 18.88 -4.39
C GLU A 179 14.31 17.85 -3.42
N SER A 180 14.79 16.74 -3.97
CA SER A 180 15.65 15.78 -3.28
C SER A 180 16.86 15.51 -4.17
N MET A 181 18.03 15.96 -3.75
CA MET A 181 19.25 15.86 -4.51
C MET A 181 20.26 14.99 -3.77
N ASP A 182 20.74 13.97 -4.44
CA ASP A 182 21.85 13.13 -4.01
C ASP A 182 22.79 12.98 -5.21
N TRP A 183 24.01 13.46 -5.08
CA TRP A 183 25.00 13.50 -6.14
C TRP A 183 26.13 12.50 -5.94
N VAL A 184 26.05 11.72 -4.88
CA VAL A 184 27.04 10.66 -4.61
C VAL A 184 26.57 9.42 -5.37
N PRO A 185 27.28 9.03 -6.44
CA PRO A 185 26.98 7.80 -7.17
C PRO A 185 27.39 6.56 -6.38
#